data_c0d29db93e1d10cc56debbdaf69e3a77
#
_entry.id   c0d29db93e1d10cc56debbdaf69e3a77
#
_cell.length_a   1.000
_cell.length_b   1.000
_cell.length_c   1.000
_cell.angle_alpha   90.00
_cell.angle_beta   90.00
_cell.angle_gamma   90.00
#
_symmetry.space_group_name_H-M   'P 1'
#
loop_
_entity.id
_entity.type
_entity.pdbx_description
1 polymer ?
#
loop_
_entity_poly.entity_id
_entity_poly.type
_entity_poly.pdbx_seq_one_letter_code
_entity_poly.pdbx_strand_id
1 'polypeptide(L)'
;MDHRGRSLLEIHIAVLLFGLTGLFGKSVDIPARYIVLGRVFFASLSMGIYFLIKRKDIRLTCGADYTAISLLGALLAFHWTAFYTSVQVSTVAIALLTFSAYPIFVTFLEPLMF
;
A
#
# COMPACT_ATOMS: atom_id res chain seq x y z
N MET A 1 13.98 15.81 -21.12
CA MET A 1 13.64 14.40 -20.86
C MET A 1 12.26 14.16 -21.43
N ASP A 2 12.14 13.22 -22.37
CA ASP A 2 10.85 12.81 -22.93
C ASP A 2 9.91 12.35 -21.84
N HIS A 3 8.60 12.61 -21.99
CA HIS A 3 7.57 12.17 -21.06
C HIS A 3 7.70 10.67 -20.72
N ARG A 4 8.08 9.86 -21.70
CA ARG A 4 8.30 8.41 -21.54
C ARG A 4 9.49 8.10 -20.63
N GLY A 5 10.61 8.82 -20.79
CA GLY A 5 11.79 8.62 -19.93
C GLY A 5 11.54 9.01 -18.49
N ARG A 6 10.77 10.08 -18.26
CA ARG A 6 10.36 10.50 -16.92
C ARG A 6 9.46 9.47 -16.24
N SER A 7 8.45 8.97 -16.94
CA SER A 7 7.54 7.94 -16.40
C SER A 7 8.28 6.64 -16.06
N LEU A 8 9.23 6.22 -16.90
CA LEU A 8 10.07 5.05 -16.60
C LEU A 8 10.92 5.27 -15.34
N LEU A 9 11.52 6.44 -15.19
CA LEU A 9 12.30 6.77 -14.00
C LEU A 9 11.44 6.76 -12.74
N GLU A 10 10.25 7.36 -12.80
CA GLU A 10 9.29 7.38 -11.67
C GLU A 10 8.88 5.97 -11.25
N ILE A 11 8.63 5.06 -12.22
CA ILE A 11 8.31 3.66 -11.93
C ILE A 11 9.49 2.95 -11.25
N HIS A 12 10.71 3.13 -11.75
CA HIS A 12 11.89 2.49 -11.15
C HIS A 12 12.15 2.99 -9.74
N ILE A 13 11.99 4.29 -9.49
CA ILE A 13 12.10 4.86 -8.14
C ILE A 13 11.02 4.28 -7.22
N ALA A 14 9.79 4.17 -7.69
CA ALA A 14 8.69 3.60 -6.91
C ALA A 14 8.96 2.13 -6.54
N VAL A 15 9.44 1.32 -7.49
CA VAL A 15 9.80 -0.09 -7.25
C VAL A 15 10.95 -0.20 -6.25
N LEU A 16 11.98 0.65 -6.37
CA LEU A 16 13.10 0.69 -5.44
C LEU A 16 12.64 1.03 -4.02
N LEU A 17 11.83 2.08 -3.88
CA LEU A 17 11.28 2.50 -2.58
C LEU A 17 10.40 1.40 -1.97
N PHE A 18 9.62 0.70 -2.79
CA PHE A 18 8.80 -0.42 -2.35
C PHE A 18 9.65 -1.59 -1.84
N GLY A 19 10.72 -1.94 -2.55
CA GLY A 19 11.67 -2.98 -2.13
C GLY A 19 12.36 -2.63 -0.80
N LEU A 20 12.81 -1.38 -0.65
CA LEU A 20 13.39 -0.88 0.60
C LEU A 20 12.42 -0.99 1.79
N THR A 21 11.13 -0.79 1.55
CA THR A 21 10.11 -0.93 2.58
C THR A 21 10.09 -2.33 3.21
N GLY A 22 10.29 -3.38 2.41
CA GLY A 22 10.40 -4.76 2.89
C GLY A 22 11.64 -4.97 3.76
N LEU A 23 12.78 -4.41 3.36
CA LEU A 23 14.03 -4.47 4.13
C LEU A 23 13.90 -3.77 5.48
N PHE A 24 13.30 -2.59 5.52
CA PHE A 24 13.02 -1.90 6.79
C PHE A 24 12.10 -2.71 7.69
N GLY A 25 11.06 -3.35 7.13
CA GLY A 25 10.16 -4.21 7.89
C GLY A 25 10.86 -5.41 8.54
N LYS A 26 11.94 -5.92 7.93
CA LYS A 26 12.75 -7.01 8.47
C LYS A 26 13.77 -6.52 9.50
N SER A 27 14.31 -5.32 9.31
CA SER A 27 15.40 -4.77 10.15
C SER A 27 14.89 -4.20 11.49
N VAL A 28 13.58 -3.94 11.59
CA VAL A 28 13.00 -3.34 12.78
C VAL A 28 12.40 -4.43 13.65
N ASP A 29 12.88 -4.54 14.89
CA ASP A 29 12.41 -5.52 15.87
C ASP A 29 11.13 -5.04 16.59
N ILE A 30 10.12 -4.71 15.79
CA ILE A 30 8.80 -4.24 16.24
C ILE A 30 7.75 -5.12 15.58
N PRO A 31 6.70 -5.58 16.32
CA PRO A 31 5.61 -6.35 15.75
C PRO A 31 4.97 -5.68 14.52
N ALA A 32 4.65 -6.47 13.49
CA ALA A 32 4.11 -6.01 12.21
C ALA A 32 2.96 -5.00 12.35
N ARG A 33 2.07 -5.22 13.31
CA ARG A 33 0.92 -4.33 13.60
C ARG A 33 1.32 -2.88 13.89
N TYR A 34 2.43 -2.66 14.60
CA TYR A 34 2.90 -1.29 14.91
C TYR A 34 3.55 -0.62 13.71
N ILE A 35 4.21 -1.39 12.85
CA ILE A 35 4.74 -0.88 11.57
C ILE A 35 3.59 -0.38 10.70
N VAL A 36 2.51 -1.18 10.59
CA VAL A 36 1.32 -0.81 9.82
C VAL A 36 0.63 0.41 10.41
N LEU A 37 0.44 0.44 11.73
CA LEU A 37 -0.16 1.61 12.42
C LEU A 37 0.65 2.88 12.17
N GLY A 38 1.96 2.84 12.31
CA GLY A 38 2.84 3.98 12.03
C GLY A 38 2.70 4.47 10.59
N ARG A 39 2.71 3.56 9.62
CA ARG A 39 2.53 3.89 8.20
C ARG A 39 1.17 4.57 7.93
N VAL A 40 0.10 3.98 8.45
CA VAL A 40 -1.26 4.53 8.27
C VAL A 40 -1.36 5.90 8.93
N PHE A 41 -0.82 6.06 10.13
CA PHE A 41 -0.81 7.35 10.83
C PHE A 41 -0.10 8.44 10.02
N PHE A 42 1.14 8.20 9.59
CA PHE A 42 1.90 9.20 8.84
C PHE A 42 1.31 9.46 7.45
N ALA A 43 0.79 8.43 6.77
CA ALA A 43 0.12 8.59 5.49
C ALA A 43 -1.17 9.42 5.63
N SER A 44 -1.99 9.13 6.63
CA SER A 44 -3.22 9.89 6.91
C SER A 44 -2.92 11.33 7.28
N LEU A 45 -1.89 11.56 8.10
CA LEU A 45 -1.45 12.90 8.47
C LEU A 45 -0.99 13.69 7.25
N SER A 46 -0.16 13.09 6.39
CA SER A 46 0.35 13.72 5.16
C SER A 46 -0.78 14.06 4.19
N MET A 47 -1.73 13.13 3.99
CA MET A 47 -2.90 13.37 3.15
C MET A 47 -3.81 14.45 3.75
N GLY A 48 -4.04 14.43 5.08
CA GLY A 48 -4.81 15.45 5.77
C GLY A 48 -4.22 16.84 5.57
N ILE A 49 -2.91 16.99 5.76
CA ILE A 49 -2.18 18.25 5.53
C ILE A 49 -2.33 18.69 4.06
N TYR A 50 -2.16 17.77 3.11
CA TYR A 50 -2.30 18.06 1.70
C TYR A 50 -3.71 18.60 1.35
N PHE A 51 -4.78 17.96 1.86
CA PHE A 51 -6.15 18.41 1.63
C PHE A 51 -6.45 19.75 2.27
N LEU A 52 -5.91 20.00 3.47
CA LEU A 52 -6.03 21.29 4.14
C LEU A 52 -5.37 22.42 3.34
N ILE A 53 -4.14 22.20 2.85
CA ILE A 53 -3.41 23.19 2.04
C ILE A 53 -4.12 23.45 0.72
N LYS A 54 -4.60 22.39 0.04
CA LYS A 54 -5.28 22.48 -1.25
C LYS A 54 -6.74 22.88 -1.14
N ARG A 55 -7.29 23.00 0.07
CA ARG A 55 -8.71 23.31 0.36
C ARG A 55 -9.67 22.43 -0.45
N LYS A 56 -9.29 21.16 -0.66
CA LYS A 56 -10.15 20.21 -1.37
C LYS A 56 -11.25 19.71 -0.46
N ASP A 57 -12.48 19.75 -0.95
CA ASP A 57 -13.61 19.10 -0.26
C ASP A 57 -13.46 17.59 -0.40
N ILE A 58 -13.40 16.90 0.75
CA ILE A 58 -13.28 15.44 0.86
C ILE A 58 -14.60 14.79 1.32
N ARG A 59 -15.70 15.56 1.33
CA ARG A 59 -16.99 15.02 1.73
C ARG A 59 -17.47 14.01 0.69
N LEU A 60 -17.83 12.84 1.18
CA LEU A 60 -18.43 11.80 0.36
C LEU A 60 -19.92 12.09 0.19
N THR A 61 -20.42 11.89 -1.02
CA THR A 61 -21.80 12.24 -1.38
C THR A 61 -22.81 11.17 -0.92
N CYS A 62 -22.35 9.92 -0.78
CA CYS A 62 -23.20 8.79 -0.43
C CYS A 62 -22.73 8.10 0.84
N GLY A 63 -23.68 7.67 1.69
CA GLY A 63 -23.36 6.89 2.89
C GLY A 63 -22.71 5.53 2.58
N ALA A 64 -23.05 4.94 1.44
CA ALA A 64 -22.44 3.69 0.97
C ALA A 64 -20.92 3.83 0.73
N ASP A 65 -20.45 5.02 0.33
CA ASP A 65 -19.02 5.27 0.09
C ASP A 65 -18.22 5.18 1.39
N TYR A 66 -18.78 5.65 2.51
CA TYR A 66 -18.14 5.53 3.83
C TYR A 66 -17.96 4.08 4.23
N THR A 67 -18.98 3.24 4.00
CA THR A 67 -18.93 1.81 4.30
C THR A 67 -17.89 1.11 3.42
N ALA A 68 -17.90 1.40 2.11
CA ALA A 68 -16.95 0.83 1.16
C ALA A 68 -15.49 1.20 1.51
N ILE A 69 -15.23 2.48 1.82
CA ILE A 69 -13.90 2.94 2.20
C ILE A 69 -13.46 2.32 3.53
N SER A 70 -14.36 2.20 4.50
CA SER A 70 -14.05 1.56 5.78
C SER A 70 -13.70 0.08 5.61
N LEU A 71 -14.45 -0.64 4.78
CA LEU A 71 -14.20 -2.04 4.46
C LEU A 71 -12.87 -2.21 3.73
N LEU A 72 -12.61 -1.38 2.72
CA LEU A 72 -11.34 -1.38 2.00
C LEU A 72 -10.17 -1.06 2.93
N GLY A 73 -10.32 -0.11 3.84
CA GLY A 73 -9.31 0.21 4.85
C GLY A 73 -9.02 -0.96 5.79
N ALA A 74 -10.05 -1.67 6.25
CA ALA A 74 -9.90 -2.86 7.09
C ALA A 74 -9.19 -3.99 6.34
N LEU A 75 -9.59 -4.27 5.09
CA LEU A 75 -8.95 -5.28 4.25
C LEU A 75 -7.48 -4.94 3.98
N LEU A 76 -7.19 -3.66 3.72
CA LEU A 76 -5.84 -3.19 3.49
C LEU A 76 -4.97 -3.31 4.75
N ALA A 77 -5.51 -2.99 5.92
CA ALA A 77 -4.82 -3.13 7.19
C ALA A 77 -4.49 -4.62 7.49
N PHE A 78 -5.43 -5.52 7.22
CA PHE A 78 -5.22 -6.96 7.32
C PHE A 78 -4.13 -7.42 6.35
N HIS A 79 -4.23 -7.04 5.08
CA HIS A 79 -3.26 -7.38 4.04
C HIS A 79 -1.83 -6.93 4.41
N TRP A 80 -1.65 -5.67 4.81
CA TRP A 80 -0.34 -5.16 5.21
C TRP A 80 0.20 -5.83 6.47
N THR A 81 -0.65 -6.14 7.44
CA THR A 81 -0.24 -6.85 8.64
C THR A 81 0.24 -8.26 8.28
N ALA A 82 -0.48 -8.98 7.42
CA ALA A 82 -0.08 -10.29 6.93
C ALA A 82 1.26 -10.21 6.15
N PHE A 83 1.42 -9.22 5.28
CA PHE A 83 2.66 -9.02 4.52
C PHE A 83 3.86 -8.79 5.45
N TYR A 84 3.78 -7.83 6.39
CA TYR A 84 4.90 -7.58 7.30
C TYR A 84 5.17 -8.75 8.25
N THR A 85 4.15 -9.46 8.69
CA THR A 85 4.34 -10.70 9.45
C THR A 85 5.09 -11.73 8.61
N SER A 86 4.71 -11.91 7.35
CA SER A 86 5.43 -12.82 6.43
C SER A 86 6.91 -12.42 6.26
N VAL A 87 7.19 -11.12 6.11
CA VAL A 87 8.58 -10.60 6.04
C VAL A 87 9.36 -10.93 7.32
N GLN A 88 8.72 -10.80 8.48
CA GLN A 88 9.38 -11.04 9.78
C GLN A 88 9.65 -12.52 10.05
N VAL A 89 8.68 -13.41 9.77
CA VAL A 89 8.80 -14.86 10.05
C VAL A 89 9.53 -15.63 8.94
N SER A 90 9.68 -15.04 7.75
CA SER A 90 10.29 -15.66 6.58
C SER A 90 11.47 -14.81 6.08
N THR A 91 11.69 -14.79 4.77
CA THR A 91 12.66 -13.91 4.12
C THR A 91 11.94 -12.82 3.32
N VAL A 92 12.58 -11.65 3.21
CA VAL A 92 12.08 -10.55 2.39
C VAL A 92 11.85 -11.01 0.94
N ALA A 93 12.74 -11.85 0.42
CA ALA A 93 12.62 -12.39 -0.94
C ALA A 93 11.35 -13.21 -1.13
N ILE A 94 11.03 -14.13 -0.21
CA ILE A 94 9.83 -14.96 -0.28
C ILE A 94 8.58 -14.10 -0.16
N ALA A 95 8.55 -13.16 0.77
CA ALA A 95 7.41 -12.25 0.96
C ALA A 95 7.15 -11.40 -0.30
N LEU A 96 8.21 -10.82 -0.89
CA LEU A 96 8.09 -10.01 -2.11
C LEU A 96 7.71 -10.86 -3.33
N LEU A 97 8.25 -12.08 -3.46
CA LEU A 97 7.91 -12.98 -4.56
C LEU A 97 6.42 -13.38 -4.49
N THR A 98 5.94 -13.73 -3.31
CA THR A 98 4.53 -14.07 -3.07
C THR A 98 3.63 -12.87 -3.37
N PHE A 99 4.04 -11.67 -2.94
CA PHE A 99 3.33 -10.45 -3.26
C PHE A 99 3.29 -10.18 -4.77
N SER A 100 4.38 -10.44 -5.49
CA SER A 100 4.49 -10.27 -6.94
C SER A 100 3.60 -11.23 -7.74
N ALA A 101 3.05 -12.28 -7.12
CA ALA A 101 2.06 -13.16 -7.75
C ALA A 101 0.65 -12.52 -7.84
N TYR A 102 0.40 -11.43 -7.11
CA TYR A 102 -0.88 -10.72 -7.10
C TYR A 102 -1.46 -10.41 -8.51
N PRO A 103 -0.69 -9.91 -9.51
CA PRO A 103 -1.23 -9.62 -10.84
C PRO A 103 -1.80 -10.85 -11.55
N ILE A 104 -1.26 -12.04 -11.27
CA ILE A 104 -1.77 -13.29 -11.83
C ILE A 104 -3.21 -13.52 -11.36
N PHE A 105 -3.47 -13.38 -10.05
CA PHE A 105 -4.82 -13.53 -9.51
C PHE A 105 -5.78 -12.48 -10.05
N VAL A 106 -5.34 -11.23 -10.18
CA VAL A 106 -6.16 -10.15 -10.77
C VAL A 106 -6.53 -10.48 -12.20
N THR A 107 -5.59 -10.95 -13.03
CA THR A 107 -5.86 -11.30 -14.43
C THR A 107 -6.92 -12.38 -14.59
N PHE A 108 -6.98 -13.34 -13.66
CA PHE A 108 -8.01 -14.39 -13.67
C PHE A 108 -9.35 -13.92 -13.10
N LEU A 109 -9.34 -13.04 -12.13
CA LEU A 109 -10.55 -12.56 -11.44
C LEU A 109 -11.24 -11.43 -12.22
N GLU A 110 -10.48 -10.58 -12.90
CA GLU A 110 -11.01 -9.43 -13.64
C GLU A 110 -12.14 -9.81 -14.63
N PRO A 111 -11.96 -10.82 -15.52
CA PRO A 111 -13.03 -11.22 -16.46
C PRO A 111 -14.24 -11.88 -15.79
N LEU A 112 -14.15 -12.27 -14.51
CA LEU A 112 -15.27 -12.81 -13.75
C LEU A 112 -16.09 -11.71 -13.06
N MET A 113 -15.49 -10.52 -12.89
CA MET A 113 -16.12 -9.39 -12.19
C MET A 113 -16.65 -8.31 -13.15
N PHE A 114 -16.11 -8.23 -14.36
CA PHE A 114 -16.46 -7.27 -15.40
C PHE A 114 -16.75 -7.95 -16.74
#